data_3fae343c0ff96a3b0c2d43db227f1cbb
#
_entry.id   3fae343c0ff96a3b0c2d43db227f1cbb
#
_cell.length_a   1.000
_cell.length_b   1.000
_cell.length_c   1.000
_cell.angle_alpha   90.00
_cell.angle_beta   90.00
_cell.angle_gamma   90.00
#
_symmetry.space_group_name_H-M   'P 1'
#
loop_
_entity.id
_entity.type
_entity.pdbx_description
1 polymer ?
#
loop_
_entity_poly.entity_id
_entity_poly.type
_entity_poly.pdbx_seq_one_letter_code
_entity_poly.pdbx_strand_id
1 'polypeptide(L)'
;MREVAVALATRGEEVVCMQRRTAHFPAGVRIHQELGDISSLDAVTKAMTGCDVVVHGAARVGVLGTWNEFYNTNVVGTQNILSAARSLGVARIAHVSTPSVAHVGHSLVGAVATPAVTGHKRAFYAESKAVAEIEALNANNHSCAVVAIRPHLVWGPGDTQLVGRIVQRAEANRLAMVGSGDALIDSTYISNAVSALVAAVDAVQVGASCAGKAYVIANGEPRTVRELMQKICDAAGVPFRPKKVPLSVALAVGSLVERIWPRIGKGEPPLTRFVAEQLGTAHWFDPRPAAQDLRWSPTVTLDEGFRELHRWFLEQPKPPTQ
;
A
#
# COMPACT_ATOMS: atom_id res chain seq x y z
N MET A 1 -8.02 2.92 -0.98
CA MET A 1 -8.61 4.18 -0.44
C MET A 1 -10.13 4.24 -0.53
N ARG A 2 -10.75 3.65 -1.58
CA ARG A 2 -12.22 3.59 -1.69
C ARG A 2 -12.88 3.02 -0.42
N GLU A 3 -12.38 1.90 0.08
CA GLU A 3 -12.93 1.22 1.27
C GLU A 3 -12.77 2.07 2.55
N VAL A 4 -11.70 2.86 2.67
CA VAL A 4 -11.50 3.81 3.79
C VAL A 4 -12.57 4.91 3.74
N ALA A 5 -12.81 5.48 2.56
CA ALA A 5 -13.85 6.48 2.38
C ALA A 5 -15.25 5.94 2.73
N VAL A 6 -15.54 4.71 2.27
CA VAL A 6 -16.81 4.03 2.60
C VAL A 6 -16.92 3.79 4.11
N ALA A 7 -15.87 3.31 4.76
CA ALA A 7 -15.88 3.05 6.20
C ALA A 7 -16.13 4.34 7.02
N LEU A 8 -15.46 5.43 6.68
CA LEU A 8 -15.66 6.74 7.33
C LEU A 8 -17.08 7.28 7.11
N ALA A 9 -17.56 7.25 5.86
CA ALA A 9 -18.92 7.72 5.56
C ALA A 9 -20.02 6.85 6.18
N THR A 10 -19.83 5.52 6.28
CA THR A 10 -20.75 4.60 6.97
C THR A 10 -20.81 4.90 8.48
N ARG A 11 -19.71 5.38 9.05
CA ARG A 11 -19.63 5.84 10.44
C ARG A 11 -20.32 7.20 10.69
N GLY A 12 -20.74 7.89 9.62
CA GLY A 12 -21.43 9.16 9.69
C GLY A 12 -20.56 10.39 9.43
N GLU A 13 -19.30 10.21 9.02
CA GLU A 13 -18.43 11.31 8.64
C GLU A 13 -18.85 11.89 7.27
N GLU A 14 -18.68 13.20 7.12
CA GLU A 14 -18.77 13.86 5.82
C GLU A 14 -17.46 13.65 5.07
N VAL A 15 -17.50 12.87 3.98
CA VAL A 15 -16.31 12.47 3.25
C VAL A 15 -16.23 13.13 1.90
N VAL A 16 -15.11 13.81 1.64
CA VAL A 16 -14.72 14.31 0.31
C VAL A 16 -13.62 13.42 -0.26
N CYS A 17 -13.88 12.82 -1.42
CA CYS A 17 -12.89 12.04 -2.17
C CYS A 17 -12.35 12.84 -3.35
N MET A 18 -11.10 13.25 -3.29
CA MET A 18 -10.40 13.82 -4.43
C MET A 18 -9.78 12.71 -5.29
N GLN A 19 -10.07 12.70 -6.59
CA GLN A 19 -9.58 11.69 -7.53
C GLN A 19 -9.63 12.19 -8.98
N ARG A 20 -8.88 11.54 -9.87
CA ARG A 20 -8.81 11.94 -11.28
C ARG A 20 -10.00 11.50 -12.13
N ARG A 21 -10.77 10.51 -11.67
CA ARG A 21 -11.92 9.94 -12.38
C ARG A 21 -13.00 9.62 -11.36
N THR A 22 -14.26 9.74 -11.75
CA THR A 22 -15.39 9.34 -10.93
C THR A 22 -15.28 7.86 -10.52
N ALA A 23 -15.52 7.57 -9.25
CA ALA A 23 -15.62 6.23 -8.71
C ALA A 23 -17.07 5.90 -8.33
N HIS A 24 -17.40 4.61 -8.35
CA HIS A 24 -18.68 4.12 -7.86
C HIS A 24 -18.56 3.76 -6.38
N PHE A 25 -19.44 4.32 -5.58
CA PHE A 25 -19.59 4.00 -4.17
C PHE A 25 -20.89 3.22 -3.92
N PRO A 26 -20.99 2.45 -2.83
CA PRO A 26 -22.23 1.72 -2.50
C PRO A 26 -23.42 2.67 -2.36
N ALA A 27 -24.61 2.18 -2.68
CA ALA A 27 -25.85 2.92 -2.48
C ALA A 27 -26.03 3.27 -0.99
N GLY A 28 -26.56 4.47 -0.70
CA GLY A 28 -26.79 4.92 0.66
C GLY A 28 -25.56 5.53 1.38
N VAL A 29 -24.38 5.46 0.80
CA VAL A 29 -23.16 6.09 1.37
C VAL A 29 -22.98 7.49 0.76
N ARG A 30 -22.93 8.50 1.61
CA ARG A 30 -22.74 9.90 1.19
C ARG A 30 -21.25 10.23 1.11
N ILE A 31 -20.72 10.28 -0.11
CA ILE A 31 -19.34 10.68 -0.40
C ILE A 31 -19.37 11.75 -1.50
N HIS A 32 -18.88 12.92 -1.19
CA HIS A 32 -18.68 13.96 -2.19
C HIS A 32 -17.42 13.66 -3.01
N GLN A 33 -17.50 13.81 -4.35
CA GLN A 33 -16.37 13.53 -5.24
C GLN A 33 -15.89 14.84 -5.88
N GLU A 34 -14.64 15.21 -5.60
CA GLU A 34 -13.95 16.30 -6.28
C GLU A 34 -12.97 15.72 -7.32
N LEU A 35 -13.15 16.11 -8.58
CA LEU A 35 -12.26 15.66 -9.66
C LEU A 35 -11.07 16.60 -9.78
N GLY A 36 -9.86 16.06 -9.68
CA GLY A 36 -8.64 16.84 -9.77
C GLY A 36 -7.38 15.98 -9.74
N ASP A 37 -6.27 16.56 -10.13
CA ASP A 37 -4.94 15.95 -10.00
C ASP A 37 -4.26 16.46 -8.74
N ILE A 38 -3.65 15.57 -7.97
CA ILE A 38 -2.95 15.89 -6.72
C ILE A 38 -1.75 16.84 -6.94
N SER A 39 -1.23 16.91 -8.17
CA SER A 39 -0.16 17.85 -8.54
C SER A 39 -0.65 19.31 -8.73
N SER A 40 -1.96 19.54 -8.72
CA SER A 40 -2.56 20.88 -8.77
C SER A 40 -2.91 21.36 -7.36
N LEU A 41 -2.20 22.39 -6.88
CA LEU A 41 -2.48 22.99 -5.57
C LEU A 41 -3.91 23.52 -5.47
N ASP A 42 -4.43 24.16 -6.53
CA ASP A 42 -5.79 24.72 -6.53
C ASP A 42 -6.84 23.59 -6.39
N ALA A 43 -6.66 22.48 -7.12
CA ALA A 43 -7.57 21.34 -7.01
C ALA A 43 -7.52 20.70 -5.62
N VAL A 44 -6.35 20.59 -5.03
CA VAL A 44 -6.15 20.09 -3.66
C VAL A 44 -6.79 21.03 -2.66
N THR A 45 -6.55 22.34 -2.76
CA THR A 45 -7.11 23.34 -1.86
C THR A 45 -8.64 23.33 -1.91
N LYS A 46 -9.22 23.28 -3.12
CA LYS A 46 -10.67 23.16 -3.29
C LYS A 46 -11.24 21.93 -2.60
N ALA A 47 -10.62 20.75 -2.82
CA ALA A 47 -11.08 19.48 -2.25
C ALA A 47 -10.95 19.44 -0.70
N MET A 48 -10.00 20.16 -0.14
CA MET A 48 -9.74 20.18 1.31
C MET A 48 -10.52 21.28 2.04
N THR A 49 -11.22 22.17 1.34
CA THR A 49 -11.99 23.24 1.95
C THR A 49 -13.09 22.67 2.86
N GLY A 50 -13.08 23.06 4.13
CA GLY A 50 -14.02 22.59 5.16
C GLY A 50 -13.70 21.22 5.76
N CYS A 51 -12.56 20.61 5.41
CA CYS A 51 -12.14 19.35 6.01
C CYS A 51 -11.38 19.58 7.34
N ASP A 52 -11.64 18.74 8.34
CA ASP A 52 -10.94 18.72 9.64
C ASP A 52 -9.72 17.81 9.63
N VAL A 53 -9.72 16.78 8.78
CA VAL A 53 -8.68 15.78 8.69
C VAL A 53 -8.49 15.31 7.24
N VAL A 54 -7.25 15.03 6.88
CA VAL A 54 -6.91 14.50 5.55
C VAL A 54 -6.30 13.10 5.66
N VAL A 55 -6.83 12.16 4.87
CA VAL A 55 -6.18 10.87 4.61
C VAL A 55 -5.52 10.96 3.24
N HIS A 56 -4.21 11.17 3.23
CA HIS A 56 -3.45 11.29 1.99
C HIS A 56 -2.97 9.94 1.48
N GLY A 57 -3.76 9.31 0.62
CA GLY A 57 -3.44 8.02 0.00
C GLY A 57 -3.21 8.08 -1.51
N ALA A 58 -3.25 9.27 -2.11
CA ALA A 58 -2.95 9.42 -3.54
C ALA A 58 -1.46 9.17 -3.79
N ALA A 59 -1.15 8.22 -4.66
CA ALA A 59 0.22 7.92 -5.05
C ALA A 59 0.26 7.25 -6.44
N ARG A 60 1.35 7.51 -7.17
CA ARG A 60 1.76 6.66 -8.29
C ARG A 60 2.47 5.44 -7.70
N VAL A 61 1.95 4.26 -7.96
CA VAL A 61 2.50 2.97 -7.52
C VAL A 61 3.04 2.17 -8.71
N GLY A 62 3.85 1.15 -8.44
CA GLY A 62 4.39 0.25 -9.46
C GLY A 62 5.87 0.50 -9.74
N VAL A 63 6.40 -0.23 -10.73
CA VAL A 63 7.84 -0.23 -11.07
C VAL A 63 8.15 0.49 -12.39
N LEU A 64 7.10 0.86 -13.14
CA LEU A 64 7.22 1.53 -14.43
C LEU A 64 6.92 3.02 -14.34
N GLY A 65 7.70 3.79 -15.07
CA GLY A 65 7.55 5.22 -15.21
C GLY A 65 8.88 5.95 -15.06
N THR A 66 8.86 7.25 -15.31
CA THR A 66 10.00 8.13 -15.12
C THR A 66 10.03 8.67 -13.70
N TRP A 67 11.22 9.11 -13.25
CA TRP A 67 11.33 9.79 -11.96
C TRP A 67 10.35 10.96 -11.84
N ASN A 68 10.22 11.78 -12.87
CA ASN A 68 9.32 12.93 -12.86
C ASN A 68 7.85 12.56 -12.63
N GLU A 69 7.39 11.43 -13.17
CA GLU A 69 6.01 10.98 -12.95
C GLU A 69 5.78 10.56 -11.49
N PHE A 70 6.75 9.85 -10.88
CA PHE A 70 6.68 9.50 -9.47
C PHE A 70 6.83 10.73 -8.58
N TYR A 71 7.78 11.61 -8.89
CA TYR A 71 8.05 12.82 -8.14
C TYR A 71 6.82 13.76 -8.13
N ASN A 72 6.26 14.04 -9.29
CA ASN A 72 5.11 14.95 -9.40
C ASN A 72 3.89 14.42 -8.63
N THR A 73 3.61 13.11 -8.72
CA THR A 73 2.44 12.57 -8.01
C THR A 73 2.73 12.41 -6.51
N ASN A 74 3.86 11.80 -6.14
CA ASN A 74 4.10 11.37 -4.77
C ASN A 74 4.72 12.48 -3.91
N VAL A 75 5.62 13.30 -4.46
CA VAL A 75 6.30 14.36 -3.71
C VAL A 75 5.54 15.69 -3.85
N VAL A 76 5.38 16.20 -5.08
CA VAL A 76 4.66 17.46 -5.30
C VAL A 76 3.21 17.35 -4.80
N GLY A 77 2.55 16.21 -5.03
CA GLY A 77 1.22 15.95 -4.48
C GLY A 77 1.18 16.03 -2.95
N THR A 78 2.17 15.49 -2.25
CA THR A 78 2.27 15.61 -0.79
C THR A 78 2.54 17.07 -0.37
N GLN A 79 3.43 17.76 -1.06
CA GLN A 79 3.71 19.19 -0.82
C GLN A 79 2.44 20.05 -0.97
N ASN A 80 1.62 19.76 -1.96
CA ASN A 80 0.33 20.45 -2.18
C ASN A 80 -0.65 20.19 -1.02
N ILE A 81 -0.76 18.94 -0.54
CA ILE A 81 -1.56 18.61 0.65
C ILE A 81 -1.09 19.41 1.87
N LEU A 82 0.21 19.44 2.13
CA LEU A 82 0.79 20.15 3.26
C LEU A 82 0.59 21.67 3.16
N SER A 83 0.72 22.22 1.94
CA SER A 83 0.50 23.64 1.67
C SER A 83 -0.97 24.02 1.84
N ALA A 84 -1.90 23.24 1.29
CA ALA A 84 -3.33 23.45 1.45
C ALA A 84 -3.76 23.29 2.92
N ALA A 85 -3.26 22.29 3.63
CA ALA A 85 -3.54 22.10 5.07
C ALA A 85 -3.14 23.33 5.88
N ARG A 86 -1.96 23.89 5.61
CA ARG A 86 -1.48 25.10 6.29
C ARG A 86 -2.36 26.31 5.97
N SER A 87 -2.75 26.49 4.71
CA SER A 87 -3.58 27.66 4.31
C SER A 87 -5.01 27.58 4.81
N LEU A 88 -5.57 26.39 4.94
CA LEU A 88 -6.95 26.15 5.39
C LEU A 88 -7.07 25.88 6.89
N GLY A 89 -5.95 25.74 7.61
CA GLY A 89 -5.96 25.41 9.04
C GLY A 89 -6.33 23.96 9.34
N VAL A 90 -6.15 23.02 8.38
CA VAL A 90 -6.38 21.60 8.62
C VAL A 90 -5.28 21.05 9.53
N ALA A 91 -5.67 20.63 10.72
CA ALA A 91 -4.75 20.30 11.80
C ALA A 91 -4.37 18.82 11.91
N ARG A 92 -4.93 17.93 11.05
CA ARG A 92 -4.75 16.49 11.17
C ARG A 92 -4.51 15.82 9.80
N ILE A 93 -3.41 15.09 9.66
CA ILE A 93 -3.06 14.39 8.42
C ILE A 93 -2.63 12.95 8.72
N ALA A 94 -3.31 11.98 8.13
CA ALA A 94 -2.88 10.60 8.05
C ALA A 94 -2.26 10.34 6.67
N HIS A 95 -0.93 10.25 6.60
CA HIS A 95 -0.19 9.99 5.36
C HIS A 95 -0.04 8.50 5.12
N VAL A 96 -0.57 7.98 4.02
CA VAL A 96 -0.39 6.59 3.62
C VAL A 96 0.94 6.41 2.93
N SER A 97 1.84 5.68 3.58
CA SER A 97 3.19 5.38 3.11
C SER A 97 3.35 3.87 2.80
N THR A 98 4.55 3.35 2.88
CA THR A 98 4.89 1.94 2.60
C THR A 98 6.14 1.53 3.39
N PRO A 99 6.29 0.28 3.84
CA PRO A 99 7.52 -0.20 4.46
C PRO A 99 8.75 -0.09 3.55
N SER A 100 8.56 -0.08 2.22
CA SER A 100 9.67 0.05 1.25
C SER A 100 10.47 1.33 1.38
N VAL A 101 9.96 2.37 2.05
CA VAL A 101 10.70 3.62 2.31
C VAL A 101 11.89 3.44 3.26
N ALA A 102 11.86 2.40 4.08
CA ALA A 102 12.90 2.07 5.06
C ALA A 102 13.64 0.75 4.72
N HIS A 103 13.29 0.11 3.60
CA HIS A 103 13.89 -1.17 3.21
C HIS A 103 15.20 -0.95 2.45
N VAL A 104 16.28 -1.51 2.98
CA VAL A 104 17.65 -1.40 2.41
C VAL A 104 18.21 -2.75 1.93
N GLY A 105 17.33 -3.69 1.51
CA GLY A 105 17.76 -4.97 0.93
C GLY A 105 18.12 -6.06 1.94
N HIS A 106 17.80 -5.87 3.22
CA HIS A 106 18.00 -6.87 4.28
C HIS A 106 16.66 -7.40 4.79
N SER A 107 16.69 -8.59 5.42
CA SER A 107 15.52 -9.12 6.13
C SER A 107 15.10 -8.19 7.28
N LEU A 108 13.81 -7.97 7.41
CA LEU A 108 13.18 -7.23 8.49
C LEU A 108 12.45 -8.25 9.39
N VAL A 109 12.99 -8.49 10.57
CA VAL A 109 12.52 -9.56 11.48
C VAL A 109 12.03 -8.92 12.77
N GLY A 110 10.72 -8.93 13.03
CA GLY A 110 10.11 -8.25 14.17
C GLY A 110 10.41 -6.75 14.20
N ALA A 111 10.53 -6.14 13.01
CA ALA A 111 11.00 -4.78 12.89
C ALA A 111 9.91 -3.77 13.25
N VAL A 112 10.29 -2.68 13.90
CA VAL A 112 9.45 -1.49 14.03
C VAL A 112 9.61 -0.57 12.82
N ALA A 113 8.76 0.44 12.70
CA ALA A 113 8.93 1.48 11.69
C ALA A 113 10.21 2.30 11.99
N THR A 114 11.24 2.09 11.18
CA THR A 114 12.46 2.91 11.20
C THR A 114 12.28 4.15 10.32
N PRO A 115 13.07 5.22 10.48
CA PRO A 115 13.01 6.38 9.60
C PRO A 115 13.10 6.02 8.12
N ALA A 116 12.37 6.75 7.28
CA ALA A 116 12.50 6.61 5.84
C ALA A 116 13.89 7.04 5.38
N VAL A 117 14.44 6.32 4.40
CA VAL A 117 15.78 6.54 3.86
C VAL A 117 15.66 6.90 2.39
N THR A 118 16.34 7.95 1.96
CA THR A 118 16.47 8.37 0.56
C THR A 118 17.72 7.76 -0.08
N GLY A 119 17.83 7.83 -1.41
CA GLY A 119 18.95 7.26 -2.15
C GLY A 119 18.66 5.90 -2.78
N HIS A 120 17.40 5.48 -2.82
CA HIS A 120 16.93 4.27 -3.51
C HIS A 120 16.99 4.41 -5.03
N LYS A 121 18.19 4.55 -5.59
CA LYS A 121 18.41 4.84 -7.02
C LYS A 121 17.75 3.88 -8.01
N ARG A 122 17.26 2.71 -7.55
CA ARG A 122 16.70 1.65 -8.38
C ARG A 122 15.19 1.48 -8.30
N ALA A 123 14.53 2.17 -7.37
CA ALA A 123 13.09 2.04 -7.15
C ALA A 123 12.46 3.42 -6.96
N PHE A 124 12.11 4.06 -8.07
CA PHE A 124 11.50 5.41 -8.05
C PHE A 124 10.26 5.51 -7.16
N TYR A 125 9.50 4.42 -7.06
CA TYR A 125 8.38 4.36 -6.12
C TYR A 125 8.86 4.51 -4.67
N ALA A 126 9.80 3.66 -4.21
CA ALA A 126 10.29 3.70 -2.84
C ALA A 126 10.97 5.04 -2.53
N GLU A 127 11.79 5.55 -3.46
CA GLU A 127 12.46 6.84 -3.33
C GLU A 127 11.45 7.99 -3.18
N SER A 128 10.49 8.10 -4.09
CA SER A 128 9.49 9.16 -4.05
C SER A 128 8.59 9.09 -2.83
N LYS A 129 8.25 7.88 -2.37
CA LYS A 129 7.49 7.69 -1.13
C LYS A 129 8.32 8.01 0.11
N ALA A 130 9.64 7.74 0.09
CA ALA A 130 10.53 8.11 1.20
C ALA A 130 10.64 9.64 1.34
N VAL A 131 10.85 10.35 0.23
CA VAL A 131 10.87 11.82 0.23
C VAL A 131 9.54 12.37 0.74
N ALA A 132 8.41 11.86 0.21
CA ALA A 132 7.07 12.30 0.59
C ALA A 132 6.78 12.07 2.09
N GLU A 133 7.18 10.92 2.64
CA GLU A 133 6.98 10.63 4.06
C GLU A 133 7.83 11.52 4.96
N ILE A 134 9.10 11.75 4.60
CA ILE A 134 9.99 12.65 5.34
C ILE A 134 9.37 14.06 5.37
N GLU A 135 8.92 14.58 4.23
CA GLU A 135 8.27 15.89 4.17
C GLU A 135 6.97 15.94 4.98
N ALA A 136 6.15 14.89 4.89
CA ALA A 136 4.91 14.80 5.66
C ALA A 136 5.17 14.80 7.18
N LEU A 137 6.09 13.96 7.66
CA LEU A 137 6.42 13.90 9.08
C LEU A 137 7.12 15.15 9.58
N ASN A 138 7.95 15.81 8.77
CA ASN A 138 8.57 17.10 9.10
C ASN A 138 7.56 18.25 9.21
N ALA A 139 6.38 18.12 8.62
CA ALA A 139 5.29 19.10 8.76
C ALA A 139 4.56 18.98 10.10
N ASN A 140 4.81 17.92 10.89
CA ASN A 140 4.23 17.77 12.23
C ASN A 140 4.73 18.86 13.17
N ASN A 141 3.81 19.60 13.80
CA ASN A 141 4.11 20.68 14.71
C ASN A 141 2.93 20.94 15.67
N HIS A 142 3.00 22.02 16.44
CA HIS A 142 1.97 22.40 17.41
C HIS A 142 0.62 22.86 16.80
N SER A 143 0.53 23.05 15.48
CA SER A 143 -0.71 23.42 14.78
C SER A 143 -1.19 22.34 13.79
N CYS A 144 -0.36 21.35 13.46
CA CYS A 144 -0.72 20.27 12.54
C CYS A 144 -0.07 18.96 12.99
N ALA A 145 -0.89 17.98 13.31
CA ALA A 145 -0.45 16.62 13.62
C ALA A 145 -0.39 15.77 12.34
N VAL A 146 0.72 15.09 12.14
CA VAL A 146 0.90 14.17 11.00
C VAL A 146 1.30 12.79 11.51
N VAL A 147 0.65 11.75 11.02
CA VAL A 147 1.02 10.35 11.24
C VAL A 147 1.24 9.65 9.90
N ALA A 148 2.28 8.82 9.79
CA ALA A 148 2.52 8.00 8.61
C ALA A 148 2.10 6.56 8.85
N ILE A 149 1.27 6.01 7.99
CA ILE A 149 0.81 4.62 8.04
C ILE A 149 1.42 3.87 6.86
N ARG A 150 2.12 2.77 7.13
CA ARG A 150 2.82 1.93 6.16
C ARG A 150 2.17 0.55 6.06
N PRO A 151 1.05 0.38 5.32
CA PRO A 151 0.48 -0.96 5.14
C PRO A 151 1.43 -1.85 4.36
N HIS A 152 1.63 -3.09 4.82
CA HIS A 152 2.51 -4.06 4.18
C HIS A 152 1.71 -5.09 3.41
N LEU A 153 1.98 -5.25 2.11
CA LEU A 153 1.39 -6.26 1.22
C LEU A 153 -0.12 -6.43 1.44
N VAL A 154 -0.87 -5.36 1.20
CA VAL A 154 -2.34 -5.38 1.33
C VAL A 154 -2.95 -6.24 0.24
N TRP A 155 -3.85 -7.14 0.62
CA TRP A 155 -4.56 -8.01 -0.29
C TRP A 155 -6.00 -8.28 0.16
N GLY A 156 -6.85 -8.70 -0.76
CA GLY A 156 -8.26 -9.05 -0.50
C GLY A 156 -9.05 -9.14 -1.78
N PRO A 157 -10.39 -9.23 -1.68
CA PRO A 157 -11.30 -9.20 -2.82
C PRO A 157 -11.05 -8.01 -3.75
N GLY A 158 -10.96 -8.29 -5.07
CA GLY A 158 -10.72 -7.26 -6.08
C GLY A 158 -9.27 -6.75 -6.20
N ASP A 159 -8.32 -7.32 -5.43
CA ASP A 159 -6.91 -6.95 -5.58
C ASP A 159 -6.33 -7.49 -6.89
N THR A 160 -5.92 -6.57 -7.76
CA THR A 160 -5.27 -6.87 -9.04
C THR A 160 -3.75 -6.90 -8.97
N GLN A 161 -3.16 -6.43 -7.85
CA GLN A 161 -1.70 -6.27 -7.72
C GLN A 161 -1.02 -7.53 -7.20
N LEU A 162 -1.42 -8.05 -6.05
CA LEU A 162 -0.85 -9.26 -5.48
C LEU A 162 -1.67 -10.50 -5.89
N VAL A 163 -2.94 -10.54 -5.50
CA VAL A 163 -3.84 -11.67 -5.78
C VAL A 163 -4.00 -11.90 -7.28
N GLY A 164 -4.39 -10.87 -8.02
CA GLY A 164 -4.63 -10.98 -9.46
C GLY A 164 -3.40 -11.44 -10.24
N ARG A 165 -2.19 -10.97 -9.88
CA ARG A 165 -0.95 -11.41 -10.54
C ARG A 165 -0.58 -12.86 -10.21
N ILE A 166 -0.77 -13.29 -8.97
CA ILE A 166 -0.49 -14.69 -8.59
C ILE A 166 -1.44 -15.61 -9.35
N VAL A 167 -2.74 -15.32 -9.35
CA VAL A 167 -3.75 -16.13 -10.05
C VAL A 167 -3.49 -16.16 -11.54
N GLN A 168 -3.32 -15.02 -12.19
CA GLN A 168 -3.03 -14.95 -13.64
C GLN A 168 -1.77 -15.74 -14.03
N ARG A 169 -0.71 -15.67 -13.21
CA ARG A 169 0.53 -16.43 -13.48
C ARG A 169 0.35 -17.92 -13.23
N ALA A 170 -0.45 -18.31 -12.24
CA ALA A 170 -0.76 -19.71 -11.96
C ALA A 170 -1.55 -20.33 -13.10
N GLU A 171 -2.61 -19.68 -13.59
CA GLU A 171 -3.41 -20.08 -14.75
C GLU A 171 -2.55 -20.24 -16.03
N ALA A 172 -1.63 -19.30 -16.24
CA ALA A 172 -0.71 -19.33 -17.38
C ALA A 172 0.47 -20.33 -17.23
N ASN A 173 0.55 -21.13 -16.14
CA ASN A 173 1.70 -21.98 -15.81
C ASN A 173 3.04 -21.20 -15.76
N ARG A 174 3.01 -19.93 -15.36
CA ARG A 174 4.18 -19.03 -15.30
C ARG A 174 4.49 -18.56 -13.87
N LEU A 175 3.82 -19.15 -12.86
CA LEU A 175 4.09 -18.79 -11.46
C LEU A 175 5.54 -19.20 -11.12
N ALA A 176 6.30 -18.26 -10.59
CA ALA A 176 7.67 -18.46 -10.15
C ALA A 176 7.79 -18.37 -8.63
N MET A 177 8.58 -19.24 -8.03
CA MET A 177 8.97 -19.21 -6.63
C MET A 177 10.46 -18.87 -6.54
N VAL A 178 10.76 -17.73 -5.95
CA VAL A 178 12.15 -17.29 -5.73
C VAL A 178 12.73 -18.03 -4.52
N GLY A 179 13.85 -18.69 -4.70
CA GLY A 179 14.48 -19.50 -3.66
C GLY A 179 13.63 -20.72 -3.26
N SER A 180 13.62 -21.04 -1.98
CA SER A 180 12.78 -22.10 -1.40
C SER A 180 11.33 -21.67 -1.20
N GLY A 181 11.07 -20.36 -1.12
CA GLY A 181 9.76 -19.80 -0.76
C GLY A 181 9.49 -19.79 0.75
N ASP A 182 10.51 -20.06 1.57
CA ASP A 182 10.37 -20.16 3.04
C ASP A 182 10.55 -18.81 3.74
N ALA A 183 10.86 -17.75 3.02
CA ALA A 183 10.93 -16.39 3.58
C ALA A 183 9.57 -16.02 4.23
N LEU A 184 9.62 -15.57 5.49
CA LEU A 184 8.43 -15.17 6.24
C LEU A 184 8.00 -13.77 5.83
N ILE A 185 6.75 -13.62 5.43
CA ILE A 185 6.14 -12.34 5.07
C ILE A 185 4.89 -12.13 5.90
N ASP A 186 4.79 -10.96 6.53
CA ASP A 186 3.59 -10.53 7.23
C ASP A 186 2.78 -9.63 6.29
N SER A 187 1.66 -10.13 5.82
CA SER A 187 0.77 -9.40 4.90
C SER A 187 -0.43 -8.81 5.65
N THR A 188 -1.15 -7.91 4.99
CA THR A 188 -2.32 -7.24 5.57
C THR A 188 -3.57 -7.59 4.80
N TYR A 189 -4.58 -8.15 5.46
CA TYR A 189 -5.88 -8.28 4.85
C TYR A 189 -6.57 -6.90 4.72
N ILE A 190 -7.29 -6.67 3.62
CA ILE A 190 -7.81 -5.34 3.25
C ILE A 190 -8.62 -4.66 4.35
N SER A 191 -9.52 -5.39 5.04
CA SER A 191 -10.34 -4.80 6.10
C SER A 191 -9.48 -4.34 7.29
N ASN A 192 -8.39 -5.04 7.62
CA ASN A 192 -7.46 -4.63 8.65
C ASN A 192 -6.67 -3.38 8.22
N ALA A 193 -6.28 -3.27 6.93
CA ALA A 193 -5.67 -2.04 6.43
C ALA A 193 -6.63 -0.85 6.49
N VAL A 194 -7.89 -1.06 6.17
CA VAL A 194 -8.95 -0.04 6.27
C VAL A 194 -9.14 0.40 7.72
N SER A 195 -9.31 -0.55 8.64
CA SER A 195 -9.51 -0.24 10.07
C SER A 195 -8.29 0.47 10.68
N ALA A 196 -7.06 0.13 10.26
CA ALA A 196 -5.85 0.83 10.69
C ALA A 196 -5.82 2.30 10.25
N LEU A 197 -6.25 2.58 9.02
CA LEU A 197 -6.33 3.96 8.52
C LEU A 197 -7.44 4.76 9.22
N VAL A 198 -8.57 4.12 9.52
CA VAL A 198 -9.64 4.73 10.32
C VAL A 198 -9.13 5.02 11.74
N ALA A 199 -8.45 4.08 12.38
CA ALA A 199 -7.84 4.30 13.71
C ALA A 199 -6.79 5.42 13.70
N ALA A 200 -6.02 5.54 12.60
CA ALA A 200 -5.08 6.64 12.44
C ALA A 200 -5.78 8.01 12.34
N VAL A 201 -6.94 8.08 11.65
CA VAL A 201 -7.78 9.29 11.60
C VAL A 201 -8.25 9.67 13.00
N ASP A 202 -8.64 8.69 13.82
CA ASP A 202 -9.12 8.93 15.18
C ASP A 202 -7.99 9.35 16.14
N ALA A 203 -6.81 8.72 15.99
CA ALA A 203 -5.68 8.94 16.88
C ALA A 203 -4.89 10.22 16.58
N VAL A 204 -4.83 10.66 15.31
CA VAL A 204 -3.99 11.78 14.89
C VAL A 204 -4.55 13.12 15.40
N GLN A 205 -3.91 13.65 16.43
CA GLN A 205 -4.23 14.94 17.04
C GLN A 205 -2.94 15.64 17.45
N VAL A 206 -2.96 16.96 17.56
CA VAL A 206 -1.82 17.71 18.07
C VAL A 206 -1.50 17.28 19.51
N GLY A 207 -0.25 16.90 19.73
CA GLY A 207 0.21 16.39 21.03
C GLY A 207 -0.09 14.90 21.28
N ALA A 208 -0.78 14.20 20.39
CA ALA A 208 -1.01 12.77 20.54
C ALA A 208 0.30 11.97 20.40
N SER A 209 0.34 10.79 21.03
CA SER A 209 1.52 9.90 21.02
C SER A 209 1.93 9.47 19.60
N CYS A 210 0.98 9.40 18.66
CA CYS A 210 1.26 9.02 17.26
C CYS A 210 1.72 10.20 16.39
N ALA A 211 1.61 11.45 16.84
CA ALA A 211 1.98 12.62 16.04
C ALA A 211 3.49 12.65 15.76
N GLY A 212 3.86 12.83 14.49
CA GLY A 212 5.24 12.81 14.02
C GLY A 212 5.86 11.42 13.88
N LYS A 213 5.07 10.34 14.01
CA LYS A 213 5.57 8.95 13.94
C LYS A 213 5.06 8.21 12.72
N ALA A 214 5.78 7.13 12.38
CA ALA A 214 5.37 6.16 11.36
C ALA A 214 5.04 4.80 11.99
N TYR A 215 4.07 4.08 11.42
CA TYR A 215 3.64 2.76 11.88
C TYR A 215 3.54 1.80 10.70
N VAL A 216 4.15 0.61 10.83
CA VAL A 216 3.90 -0.48 9.89
C VAL A 216 2.62 -1.20 10.31
N ILE A 217 1.77 -1.46 9.33
CA ILE A 217 0.51 -2.17 9.52
C ILE A 217 0.60 -3.50 8.79
N ALA A 218 0.40 -4.57 9.54
CA ALA A 218 0.36 -5.94 9.06
C ALA A 218 -0.58 -6.78 9.95
N ASN A 219 -0.91 -7.99 9.53
CA ASN A 219 -1.79 -8.86 10.32
C ASN A 219 -1.15 -9.39 11.61
N GLY A 220 0.19 -9.34 11.73
CA GLY A 220 0.89 -9.98 12.85
C GLY A 220 0.89 -11.51 12.77
N GLU A 221 0.65 -12.06 11.58
CA GLU A 221 0.61 -13.49 11.28
C GLU A 221 1.60 -13.81 10.15
N PRO A 222 2.92 -13.81 10.40
CA PRO A 222 3.90 -14.10 9.36
C PRO A 222 3.67 -15.49 8.76
N ARG A 223 3.56 -15.54 7.42
CA ARG A 223 3.44 -16.78 6.63
C ARG A 223 4.60 -16.89 5.66
N THR A 224 4.95 -18.09 5.23
CA THR A 224 5.94 -18.24 4.17
C THR A 224 5.37 -17.70 2.84
N VAL A 225 6.25 -17.19 1.96
CA VAL A 225 5.88 -16.79 0.60
C VAL A 225 5.14 -17.92 -0.11
N ARG A 226 5.61 -19.17 0.07
CA ARG A 226 4.98 -20.37 -0.48
C ARG A 226 3.54 -20.52 0.02
N GLU A 227 3.33 -20.46 1.33
CA GLU A 227 2.00 -20.62 1.94
C GLU A 227 1.05 -19.52 1.47
N LEU A 228 1.50 -18.26 1.46
CA LEU A 228 0.70 -17.13 0.98
C LEU A 228 0.27 -17.34 -0.47
N MET A 229 1.19 -17.69 -1.36
CA MET A 229 0.88 -17.94 -2.78
C MET A 229 -0.03 -19.14 -2.96
N GLN A 230 0.20 -20.22 -2.21
CA GLN A 230 -0.65 -21.41 -2.28
C GLN A 230 -2.08 -21.11 -1.83
N LYS A 231 -2.25 -20.48 -0.68
CA LYS A 231 -3.57 -20.09 -0.14
C LYS A 231 -4.35 -19.17 -1.10
N ILE A 232 -3.66 -18.26 -1.79
CA ILE A 232 -4.28 -17.42 -2.82
C ILE A 232 -4.72 -18.28 -4.03
N CYS A 233 -3.89 -19.21 -4.50
CA CYS A 233 -4.26 -20.13 -5.58
C CYS A 233 -5.44 -21.03 -5.17
N ASP A 234 -5.41 -21.58 -3.96
CA ASP A 234 -6.49 -22.40 -3.43
C ASP A 234 -7.81 -21.62 -3.35
N ALA A 235 -7.75 -20.37 -2.87
CA ALA A 235 -8.92 -19.49 -2.81
C ALA A 235 -9.52 -19.21 -4.20
N ALA A 236 -8.67 -19.06 -5.22
CA ALA A 236 -9.09 -18.84 -6.60
C ALA A 236 -9.46 -20.13 -7.35
N GLY A 237 -9.24 -21.31 -6.77
CA GLY A 237 -9.48 -22.59 -7.43
C GLY A 237 -8.50 -22.89 -8.59
N VAL A 238 -7.30 -22.33 -8.55
CA VAL A 238 -6.28 -22.52 -9.60
C VAL A 238 -5.12 -23.40 -9.10
N PRO A 239 -4.47 -24.19 -9.98
CA PRO A 239 -3.40 -25.08 -9.56
C PRO A 239 -2.17 -24.32 -9.07
N PHE A 240 -1.64 -24.67 -7.90
CA PHE A 240 -0.36 -24.17 -7.39
C PHE A 240 0.81 -25.00 -7.89
N ARG A 241 1.46 -24.57 -8.98
CA ARG A 241 2.60 -25.26 -9.62
C ARG A 241 3.74 -24.29 -9.90
N PRO A 242 4.38 -23.71 -8.85
CA PRO A 242 5.41 -22.71 -9.08
C PRO A 242 6.70 -23.34 -9.61
N LYS A 243 7.32 -22.67 -10.58
CA LYS A 243 8.67 -23.00 -11.04
C LYS A 243 9.68 -22.39 -10.08
N LYS A 244 10.57 -23.23 -9.50
CA LYS A 244 11.61 -22.75 -8.58
C LYS A 244 12.68 -22.00 -9.38
N VAL A 245 13.01 -20.79 -8.93
CA VAL A 245 14.07 -19.94 -9.49
C VAL A 245 15.06 -19.62 -8.37
N PRO A 246 16.33 -20.01 -8.47
CA PRO A 246 17.34 -19.64 -7.48
C PRO A 246 17.38 -18.12 -7.26
N LEU A 247 17.56 -17.67 -6.01
CA LEU A 247 17.57 -16.24 -5.68
C LEU A 247 18.62 -15.46 -6.49
N SER A 248 19.83 -16.03 -6.64
CA SER A 248 20.90 -15.41 -7.44
C SER A 248 20.50 -15.21 -8.91
N VAL A 249 19.81 -16.18 -9.50
CA VAL A 249 19.28 -16.09 -10.87
C VAL A 249 18.17 -15.04 -10.94
N ALA A 250 17.25 -15.03 -9.99
CA ALA A 250 16.17 -14.04 -9.92
C ALA A 250 16.71 -12.61 -9.80
N LEU A 251 17.75 -12.40 -8.98
CA LEU A 251 18.42 -11.10 -8.82
C LEU A 251 19.14 -10.66 -10.11
N ALA A 252 19.86 -11.57 -10.77
CA ALA A 252 20.55 -11.29 -12.02
C ALA A 252 19.56 -10.95 -13.15
N VAL A 253 18.54 -11.79 -13.33
CA VAL A 253 17.47 -11.56 -14.33
C VAL A 253 16.72 -10.27 -14.02
N GLY A 254 16.34 -10.03 -12.77
CA GLY A 254 15.68 -8.80 -12.36
C GLY A 254 16.48 -7.55 -12.67
N SER A 255 17.80 -7.59 -12.42
CA SER A 255 18.71 -6.48 -12.74
C SER A 255 18.82 -6.23 -14.26
N LEU A 256 18.83 -7.30 -15.06
CA LEU A 256 18.85 -7.20 -16.52
C LEU A 256 17.52 -6.63 -17.05
N VAL A 257 16.40 -7.13 -16.52
CA VAL A 257 15.06 -6.66 -16.88
C VAL A 257 14.92 -5.17 -16.55
N GLU A 258 15.31 -4.71 -15.36
CA GLU A 258 15.27 -3.28 -15.00
C GLU A 258 16.06 -2.39 -15.97
N ARG A 259 17.16 -2.90 -16.54
CA ARG A 259 18.00 -2.15 -17.49
C ARG A 259 17.42 -2.09 -18.90
N ILE A 260 16.78 -3.17 -19.36
CA ILE A 260 16.36 -3.34 -20.76
C ILE A 260 14.87 -3.01 -20.94
N TRP A 261 14.03 -3.37 -19.99
CA TRP A 261 12.57 -3.25 -20.08
C TRP A 261 12.05 -1.84 -20.41
N PRO A 262 12.63 -0.75 -19.89
CA PRO A 262 12.22 0.60 -20.25
C PRO A 262 12.31 0.91 -21.75
N ARG A 263 13.12 0.15 -22.52
CA ARG A 263 13.33 0.36 -23.96
C ARG A 263 12.49 -0.56 -24.84
N ILE A 264 12.18 -1.76 -24.39
CA ILE A 264 11.57 -2.82 -25.22
C ILE A 264 10.27 -3.38 -24.65
N GLY A 265 10.02 -3.22 -23.35
CA GLY A 265 8.86 -3.81 -22.66
C GLY A 265 7.58 -3.01 -22.85
N LYS A 266 6.46 -3.73 -22.96
CA LYS A 266 5.12 -3.16 -22.85
C LYS A 266 4.49 -3.65 -21.54
N GLY A 267 3.95 -2.73 -20.73
CA GLY A 267 3.38 -3.08 -19.43
C GLY A 267 4.44 -3.41 -18.36
N GLU A 268 4.03 -3.96 -17.22
CA GLU A 268 4.92 -4.21 -16.11
C GLU A 268 5.95 -5.33 -16.40
N PRO A 269 7.19 -5.17 -15.90
CA PRO A 269 8.22 -6.19 -16.05
C PRO A 269 7.82 -7.48 -15.32
N PRO A 270 8.18 -8.65 -15.87
CA PRO A 270 7.84 -9.94 -15.28
C PRO A 270 8.50 -10.16 -13.91
N LEU A 271 9.68 -9.60 -13.70
CA LEU A 271 10.45 -9.65 -12.48
C LEU A 271 11.39 -8.45 -12.43
N THR A 272 11.48 -7.79 -11.28
CA THR A 272 12.52 -6.78 -11.00
C THR A 272 13.44 -7.31 -9.91
N ARG A 273 14.64 -6.73 -9.79
CA ARG A 273 15.53 -7.04 -8.68
C ARG A 273 14.86 -6.76 -7.34
N PHE A 274 14.17 -5.63 -7.25
CA PHE A 274 13.41 -5.26 -6.04
C PHE A 274 12.38 -6.34 -5.66
N VAL A 275 11.59 -6.84 -6.62
CA VAL A 275 10.61 -7.91 -6.37
C VAL A 275 11.30 -9.22 -5.97
N ALA A 276 12.44 -9.55 -6.60
CA ALA A 276 13.21 -10.74 -6.24
C ALA A 276 13.77 -10.67 -4.81
N GLU A 277 14.26 -9.51 -4.39
CA GLU A 277 14.71 -9.24 -3.02
C GLU A 277 13.54 -9.38 -2.04
N GLN A 278 12.39 -8.79 -2.34
CA GLN A 278 11.18 -8.87 -1.51
C GLN A 278 10.66 -10.32 -1.34
N LEU A 279 10.73 -11.14 -2.38
CA LEU A 279 10.31 -12.55 -2.30
C LEU A 279 11.35 -13.48 -1.67
N GLY A 280 12.61 -13.04 -1.64
CA GLY A 280 13.74 -13.84 -1.13
C GLY A 280 14.16 -13.52 0.30
N THR A 281 13.59 -12.48 0.93
CA THR A 281 13.96 -12.04 2.29
C THR A 281 12.75 -12.01 3.20
N ALA A 282 12.98 -12.19 4.51
CA ALA A 282 11.89 -12.16 5.49
C ALA A 282 11.47 -10.71 5.81
N HIS A 283 10.15 -10.47 5.86
CA HIS A 283 9.58 -9.16 6.20
C HIS A 283 8.38 -9.35 7.14
N TRP A 284 8.61 -9.23 8.42
CA TRP A 284 7.53 -9.20 9.40
C TRP A 284 7.84 -8.17 10.50
N PHE A 285 6.78 -7.64 11.12
CA PHE A 285 6.85 -6.42 11.89
C PHE A 285 6.27 -6.60 13.28
N ASP A 286 6.74 -5.76 14.22
CA ASP A 286 6.20 -5.68 15.57
C ASP A 286 4.88 -4.87 15.55
N PRO A 287 3.72 -5.45 15.90
CA PRO A 287 2.44 -4.75 15.90
C PRO A 287 2.23 -3.85 17.12
N ARG A 288 3.04 -4.00 18.17
CA ARG A 288 2.84 -3.30 19.46
C ARG A 288 2.81 -1.78 19.37
N PRO A 289 3.68 -1.10 18.60
CA PRO A 289 3.61 0.35 18.49
C PRO A 289 2.26 0.86 17.93
N ALA A 290 1.71 0.19 16.91
CA ALA A 290 0.39 0.54 16.38
C ALA A 290 -0.73 0.27 17.38
N ALA A 291 -0.65 -0.84 18.11
CA ALA A 291 -1.62 -1.17 19.17
C ALA A 291 -1.62 -0.14 20.30
N GLN A 292 -0.46 0.35 20.70
CA GLN A 292 -0.30 1.31 21.78
C GLN A 292 -0.76 2.72 21.38
N ASP A 293 -0.22 3.23 20.28
CA ASP A 293 -0.39 4.64 19.92
C ASP A 293 -1.66 4.90 19.07
N LEU A 294 -2.07 3.95 18.23
CA LEU A 294 -3.28 4.04 17.41
C LEU A 294 -4.48 3.30 18.02
N ARG A 295 -4.28 2.55 19.11
CA ARG A 295 -5.28 1.65 19.70
C ARG A 295 -5.87 0.68 18.67
N TRP A 296 -5.01 0.21 17.78
CA TRP A 296 -5.41 -0.64 16.67
C TRP A 296 -4.73 -2.01 16.75
N SER A 297 -5.50 -3.05 16.47
CA SER A 297 -5.03 -4.41 16.20
C SER A 297 -5.85 -5.03 15.08
N PRO A 298 -5.30 -5.97 14.30
CA PRO A 298 -6.05 -6.67 13.27
C PRO A 298 -7.19 -7.48 13.89
N THR A 299 -8.37 -7.44 13.27
CA THR A 299 -9.57 -8.14 13.75
C THR A 299 -9.94 -9.33 12.89
N VAL A 300 -9.44 -9.37 11.64
CA VAL A 300 -9.65 -10.47 10.69
C VAL A 300 -8.34 -11.22 10.53
N THR A 301 -8.35 -12.52 10.84
CA THR A 301 -7.19 -13.39 10.62
C THR A 301 -6.90 -13.60 9.14
N LEU A 302 -5.68 -13.97 8.76
CA LEU A 302 -5.36 -14.29 7.37
C LEU A 302 -6.21 -15.46 6.84
N ASP A 303 -6.49 -16.47 7.68
CA ASP A 303 -7.32 -17.61 7.26
C ASP A 303 -8.78 -17.20 7.03
N GLU A 304 -9.33 -16.26 7.79
CA GLU A 304 -10.62 -15.64 7.50
C GLU A 304 -10.58 -14.86 6.20
N GLY A 305 -9.55 -14.06 6.00
CA GLY A 305 -9.33 -13.32 4.75
C GLY A 305 -9.30 -14.24 3.52
N PHE A 306 -8.60 -15.41 3.59
CA PHE A 306 -8.59 -16.39 2.50
C PHE A 306 -9.97 -17.00 2.26
N ARG A 307 -10.78 -17.24 3.31
CA ARG A 307 -12.17 -17.71 3.15
C ARG A 307 -13.05 -16.67 2.46
N GLU A 308 -12.87 -15.39 2.81
CA GLU A 308 -13.59 -14.29 2.15
C GLU A 308 -13.15 -14.12 0.70
N LEU A 309 -11.86 -14.24 0.42
CA LEU A 309 -11.33 -14.22 -0.93
C LEU A 309 -11.88 -15.36 -1.78
N HIS A 310 -11.98 -16.57 -1.21
CA HIS A 310 -12.59 -17.72 -1.89
C HIS A 310 -14.07 -17.47 -2.24
N ARG A 311 -14.86 -16.96 -1.29
CA ARG A 311 -16.26 -16.60 -1.54
C ARG A 311 -16.39 -15.58 -2.66
N TRP A 312 -15.52 -14.55 -2.65
CA TRP A 312 -15.51 -13.55 -3.68
C TRP A 312 -15.22 -14.14 -5.07
N PHE A 313 -14.28 -15.08 -5.20
CA PHE A 313 -14.01 -15.76 -6.47
C PHE A 313 -15.19 -16.62 -6.95
N LEU A 314 -15.95 -17.22 -6.05
CA LEU A 314 -17.15 -17.99 -6.41
C LEU A 314 -18.27 -17.09 -6.97
N GLU A 315 -18.34 -15.84 -6.54
CA GLU A 315 -19.32 -14.84 -6.98
C GLU A 315 -18.94 -14.17 -8.31
N GLN A 316 -17.67 -14.29 -8.74
CA GLN A 316 -17.26 -13.73 -10.03
C GLN A 316 -17.82 -14.56 -11.20
N PRO A 317 -18.30 -13.93 -12.28
CA PRO A 317 -18.69 -14.66 -13.48
C PRO A 317 -17.48 -15.43 -14.00
N LYS A 318 -17.62 -16.75 -14.16
CA LYS A 318 -16.56 -17.56 -14.77
C LYS A 318 -16.33 -17.04 -16.20
N PRO A 319 -15.07 -16.84 -16.62
CA PRO A 319 -14.78 -16.53 -18.01
C PRO A 319 -15.43 -17.61 -18.91
N PRO A 320 -15.95 -17.24 -20.08
CA PRO A 320 -16.52 -18.21 -20.99
C PRO A 320 -15.45 -19.26 -21.29
N THR A 321 -15.78 -20.52 -21.06
CA THR A 321 -14.97 -21.67 -21.48
C THR A 321 -14.76 -21.59 -22.99
N GLN A 322 -13.52 -21.34 -23.41
CA GLN A 322 -13.11 -21.42 -24.82
C GLN A 322 -12.99 -22.87 -25.24
#